data_f5d2fe5a45b43bd3fecb2056d54fc767
#
_entry.id   f5d2fe5a45b43bd3fecb2056d54fc767
#
_cell.length_a   1.000
_cell.length_b   1.000
_cell.length_c   1.000
_cell.angle_alpha   90.00
_cell.angle_beta   90.00
_cell.angle_gamma   90.00
#
_symmetry.space_group_name_H-M   'P 1'
#
loop_
_entity.id
_entity.type
_entity.pdbx_description
1 polymer ?
#
loop_
_entity_poly.entity_id
_entity_poly.type
_entity_poly.pdbx_seq_one_letter_code
_entity_poly.pdbx_strand_id
1 'polypeptide(L)'
;KMALLWQLVKNGTLEKGSVLFWDEPEANINPLYLSIITDMLLELQRDGVQIFISTHDYVLAKYFEIHRREEDSVLFHSVSYDEKRNLEYSCNGRFEDLKNNLIIKSFNELLDEIYNS
;
A
#
# COMPACT_ATOMS: atom_id res chain seq x y z
N LYS A 1 -3.74 -15.94 0.41
CA LYS A 1 -2.99 -14.94 -0.41
C LYS A 1 -1.49 -15.03 -0.15
N MET A 2 -1.07 -15.06 1.10
CA MET A 2 0.37 -15.19 1.43
C MET A 2 0.97 -16.50 0.95
N ALA A 3 0.23 -17.61 1.09
CA ALA A 3 0.69 -18.91 0.62
C ALA A 3 0.87 -18.92 -0.90
N LEU A 4 -0.04 -18.28 -1.63
CA LEU A 4 0.06 -18.18 -3.09
C LEU A 4 1.29 -17.36 -3.50
N LEU A 5 1.50 -16.20 -2.85
CA LEU A 5 2.64 -15.34 -3.12
C LEU A 5 3.96 -16.08 -2.84
N TRP A 6 4.03 -16.78 -1.72
CA TRP A 6 5.19 -17.58 -1.36
C TRP A 6 5.49 -18.65 -2.39
N GLN A 7 4.45 -19.34 -2.87
CA GLN A 7 4.60 -20.36 -3.92
C GLN A 7 5.10 -19.75 -5.23
N LEU A 8 4.59 -18.56 -5.62
CA LEU A 8 5.04 -17.87 -6.82
C LEU A 8 6.52 -17.52 -6.75
N VAL A 9 6.98 -17.06 -5.60
CA VAL A 9 8.40 -16.77 -5.37
C VAL A 9 9.23 -18.04 -5.41
N LYS A 10 8.80 -19.07 -4.68
CA LYS A 10 9.51 -20.35 -4.56
C LYS A 10 9.63 -21.06 -5.92
N ASN A 11 8.62 -20.97 -6.76
CA ASN A 11 8.60 -21.60 -8.07
C ASN A 11 9.31 -20.75 -9.15
N GLY A 12 9.88 -19.62 -8.77
CA GLY A 12 10.56 -18.73 -9.72
C GLY A 12 9.65 -17.97 -10.67
N THR A 13 8.35 -17.95 -10.40
CA THR A 13 7.38 -17.23 -11.23
C THR A 13 7.55 -15.72 -11.11
N LEU A 14 7.92 -15.23 -9.91
CA LEU A 14 8.24 -13.83 -9.66
C LEU A 14 9.75 -13.65 -9.65
N GLU A 15 10.31 -13.38 -10.81
CA GLU A 15 11.74 -13.14 -10.99
C GLU A 15 11.99 -11.66 -11.25
N LYS A 16 13.27 -11.28 -11.25
CA LYS A 16 13.69 -9.94 -11.64
C LYS A 16 13.08 -9.55 -12.99
N GLY A 17 12.44 -8.39 -13.04
CA GLY A 17 11.74 -7.89 -14.22
C GLY A 17 10.28 -8.28 -14.30
N SER A 18 9.79 -9.11 -13.38
CA SER A 18 8.35 -9.42 -13.30
C SER A 18 7.56 -8.24 -12.79
N VAL A 19 6.28 -8.21 -13.13
CA VAL A 19 5.33 -7.20 -12.66
C VAL A 19 4.20 -7.90 -11.90
N LEU A 20 3.93 -7.45 -10.69
CA LEU A 20 2.87 -7.97 -9.85
C LEU A 20 1.80 -6.90 -9.63
N PHE A 21 0.55 -7.25 -9.94
CA PHE A 21 -0.62 -6.43 -9.60
C PHE A 21 -1.40 -7.14 -8.49
N TRP A 22 -1.66 -6.44 -7.41
CA TRP A 22 -2.40 -7.01 -6.29
C TRP A 22 -3.44 -6.01 -5.77
N ASP A 23 -4.70 -6.37 -5.94
CA ASP A 23 -5.83 -5.56 -5.49
C ASP A 23 -6.19 -5.94 -4.06
N GLU A 24 -6.14 -4.97 -3.17
CA GLU A 24 -6.49 -5.12 -1.75
C GLU A 24 -5.83 -6.34 -1.09
N PRO A 25 -4.49 -6.36 -0.97
CA PRO A 25 -3.79 -7.49 -0.35
C PRO A 25 -4.21 -7.73 1.11
N GLU A 26 -4.73 -6.70 1.78
CA GLU A 26 -5.23 -6.78 3.16
C GLU A 26 -6.58 -7.50 3.29
N ALA A 27 -7.32 -7.66 2.19
CA ALA A 27 -8.64 -8.29 2.23
C ALA A 27 -8.56 -9.74 2.71
N ASN A 28 -9.39 -10.10 3.68
CA ASN A 28 -9.48 -11.43 4.27
C ASN A 28 -8.21 -11.90 4.98
N ILE A 29 -7.33 -10.97 5.36
CA ILE A 29 -6.12 -11.27 6.11
C ILE A 29 -6.22 -10.66 7.50
N ASN A 30 -5.77 -11.40 8.50
CA ASN A 30 -5.68 -10.88 9.86
C ASN A 30 -4.74 -9.67 9.88
N PRO A 31 -5.16 -8.53 10.44
CA PRO A 31 -4.32 -7.33 10.52
C PRO A 31 -2.93 -7.56 11.12
N LEU A 32 -2.76 -8.57 11.97
CA LEU A 32 -1.46 -8.92 12.53
C LEU A 32 -0.42 -9.31 11.46
N TYR A 33 -0.86 -9.73 10.29
CA TYR A 33 0.03 -10.15 9.21
C TYR A 33 0.35 -9.05 8.20
N LEU A 34 -0.22 -7.85 8.35
CA LEU A 34 0.02 -6.75 7.41
C LEU A 34 1.49 -6.34 7.37
N SER A 35 2.15 -6.33 8.51
CA SER A 35 3.58 -6.04 8.60
C SER A 35 4.42 -7.04 7.82
N ILE A 36 4.08 -8.32 7.93
CA ILE A 36 4.78 -9.40 7.23
C ILE A 36 4.59 -9.28 5.72
N ILE A 37 3.37 -9.01 5.27
CA ILE A 37 3.07 -8.79 3.85
C ILE A 37 3.87 -7.61 3.30
N THR A 38 3.92 -6.52 4.04
CA THR A 38 4.68 -5.33 3.68
C THR A 38 6.16 -5.66 3.48
N ASP A 39 6.77 -6.34 4.43
CA ASP A 39 8.18 -6.71 4.36
C ASP A 39 8.46 -7.64 3.20
N MET A 40 7.56 -8.61 2.96
CA MET A 40 7.69 -9.54 1.84
C MET A 40 7.65 -8.80 0.49
N LEU A 41 6.71 -7.87 0.33
CA LEU A 41 6.57 -7.10 -0.90
C LEU A 41 7.76 -6.15 -1.12
N LEU A 42 8.26 -5.52 -0.06
CA LEU A 42 9.45 -4.69 -0.15
C LEU A 42 10.68 -5.51 -0.56
N GLU A 43 10.84 -6.72 -0.04
CA GLU A 43 11.92 -7.61 -0.47
C GLU A 43 11.81 -7.99 -1.94
N LEU A 44 10.60 -8.27 -2.42
CA LEU A 44 10.38 -8.57 -3.82
C LEU A 44 10.79 -7.40 -4.72
N GLN A 45 10.46 -6.15 -4.34
CA GLN A 45 10.87 -5.01 -5.15
C GLN A 45 12.39 -4.81 -5.13
N ARG A 46 13.07 -5.14 -4.02
CA ARG A 46 14.54 -5.12 -3.96
C ARG A 46 15.15 -6.15 -4.91
N ASP A 47 14.47 -7.26 -5.12
CA ASP A 47 14.88 -8.31 -6.06
C ASP A 47 14.53 -8.00 -7.51
N GLY A 48 13.98 -6.81 -7.78
CA GLY A 48 13.71 -6.34 -9.13
C GLY A 48 12.31 -6.61 -9.65
N VAL A 49 11.36 -6.94 -8.78
CA VAL A 49 9.94 -7.09 -9.14
C VAL A 49 9.26 -5.73 -9.01
N GLN A 50 8.56 -5.30 -10.06
CA GLN A 50 7.74 -4.10 -9.98
C GLN A 50 6.35 -4.46 -9.44
N ILE A 51 5.89 -3.74 -8.42
CA ILE A 51 4.67 -4.08 -7.71
C ILE A 51 3.70 -2.90 -7.74
N PHE A 52 2.46 -3.19 -8.13
CA PHE A 52 1.35 -2.25 -8.06
C PHE A 52 0.30 -2.80 -7.11
N ILE A 53 -0.06 -2.02 -6.10
CA ILE A 53 -1.02 -2.41 -5.08
C ILE A 53 -2.13 -1.36 -5.02
N SER A 54 -3.38 -1.81 -5.02
CA SER A 54 -4.50 -0.95 -4.66
C SER A 54 -4.95 -1.28 -3.24
N THR A 55 -5.21 -0.27 -2.44
CA THR A 55 -5.66 -0.46 -1.06
C THR A 55 -6.46 0.74 -0.56
N HIS A 56 -7.37 0.48 0.35
CA HIS A 56 -8.06 1.49 1.15
C HIS A 56 -7.62 1.45 2.63
N ASP A 57 -6.63 0.62 2.96
CA ASP A 57 -6.20 0.41 4.33
C ASP A 57 -5.08 1.36 4.71
N TYR A 58 -5.36 2.24 5.69
CA TYR A 58 -4.37 3.17 6.22
C TYR A 58 -3.17 2.43 6.81
N VAL A 59 -3.42 1.35 7.56
CA VAL A 59 -2.35 0.63 8.25
C VAL A 59 -1.38 0.01 7.25
N LEU A 60 -1.89 -0.62 6.20
CA LEU A 60 -1.04 -1.20 5.16
C LEU A 60 -0.19 -0.12 4.47
N ALA A 61 -0.82 0.98 4.04
CA ALA A 61 -0.10 2.08 3.40
C ALA A 61 0.98 2.65 4.32
N LYS A 62 0.66 2.81 5.60
CA LYS A 62 1.60 3.35 6.58
C LYS A 62 2.77 2.39 6.85
N TYR A 63 2.52 1.08 6.83
CA TYR A 63 3.60 0.11 6.96
C TYR A 63 4.62 0.23 5.81
N PHE A 64 4.17 0.45 4.58
CA PHE A 64 5.09 0.68 3.47
C PHE A 64 5.96 1.90 3.69
N GLU A 65 5.38 2.97 4.23
CA GLU A 65 6.14 4.19 4.54
C GLU A 65 7.16 3.96 5.65
N ILE A 66 6.77 3.24 6.70
CA ILE A 66 7.62 3.03 7.88
C ILE A 66 8.72 1.99 7.61
N HIS A 67 8.39 0.90 6.91
CA HIS A 67 9.30 -0.22 6.72
C HIS A 67 10.24 -0.07 5.52
N ARG A 68 9.99 0.88 4.63
CA ARG A 68 10.88 1.09 3.49
C ARG A 68 12.25 1.56 3.93
N ARG A 69 13.26 1.18 3.15
CA ARG A 69 14.65 1.65 3.33
C ARG A 69 14.92 2.78 2.35
N GLU A 70 16.03 3.50 2.54
CA GLU A 70 16.42 4.60 1.65
C GLU A 70 16.54 4.16 0.19
N GLU A 71 17.06 2.95 -0.04
CA GLU A 71 17.22 2.41 -1.39
C GLU A 71 15.92 1.94 -2.04
N ASP A 72 14.84 1.82 -1.27
CA ASP A 72 13.55 1.36 -1.79
C ASP A 72 12.86 2.46 -2.59
N SER A 73 12.27 2.07 -3.72
CA SER A 73 11.49 2.98 -4.55
C SER A 73 10.00 2.73 -4.33
N VAL A 74 9.39 3.57 -3.51
CA VAL A 74 7.96 3.46 -3.16
C VAL A 74 7.28 4.78 -3.50
N LEU A 75 6.22 4.69 -4.31
CA LEU A 75 5.40 5.85 -4.65
C LEU A 75 3.95 5.58 -4.24
N PHE A 76 3.34 6.58 -3.65
CA PHE A 76 1.92 6.55 -3.29
C PHE A 76 1.13 7.35 -4.32
N HIS A 77 0.06 6.75 -4.82
CA HIS A 77 -0.83 7.36 -5.79
C HIS A 77 -2.22 7.48 -5.18
N SER A 78 -2.81 8.64 -5.31
CA SER A 78 -4.17 8.89 -4.84
C SER A 78 -5.03 9.35 -6.00
N VAL A 79 -6.21 8.77 -6.12
CA VAL A 79 -7.21 9.17 -7.10
C VAL A 79 -8.48 9.52 -6.35
N SER A 80 -8.98 10.72 -6.58
CA SER A 80 -10.18 11.22 -5.93
C SER A 80 -10.99 12.11 -6.89
N TYR A 81 -12.19 12.50 -6.48
CA TYR A 81 -12.99 13.45 -7.22
C TYR A 81 -12.95 14.80 -6.51
N ASP A 82 -12.84 15.87 -7.29
CA ASP A 82 -12.95 17.24 -6.76
C ASP A 82 -14.44 17.59 -6.50
N GLU A 83 -14.69 18.83 -6.03
CA GLU A 83 -16.04 19.30 -5.73
C GLU A 83 -16.94 19.30 -6.98
N LYS A 84 -16.36 19.42 -8.17
CA LYS A 84 -17.05 19.41 -9.45
C LYS A 84 -17.15 18.02 -10.06
N ARG A 85 -16.79 16.96 -9.30
CA ARG A 85 -16.73 15.57 -9.74
C ARG A 85 -15.72 15.30 -10.87
N ASN A 86 -14.72 16.15 -11.01
CA ASN A 86 -13.58 15.88 -11.88
C ASN A 86 -12.60 14.98 -11.17
N LEU A 87 -11.99 14.06 -11.90
CA LEU A 87 -11.00 13.15 -11.36
C LEU A 87 -9.71 13.91 -11.02
N GLU A 88 -9.25 13.79 -9.80
CA GLU A 88 -7.97 14.33 -9.36
C GLU A 88 -6.99 13.20 -9.08
N TYR A 89 -5.76 13.38 -9.53
CA TYR A 89 -4.67 12.44 -9.32
C TYR A 89 -3.52 13.14 -8.59
N SER A 90 -2.96 12.42 -7.62
CA SER A 90 -1.81 12.89 -6.87
C SER A 90 -0.82 11.75 -6.67
N CYS A 91 0.47 12.07 -6.74
CA CYS A 91 1.54 11.10 -6.52
C CYS A 91 2.60 11.71 -5.62
N ASN A 92 3.05 10.96 -4.63
CA ASN A 92 4.10 11.41 -3.72
C ASN A 92 4.86 10.21 -3.17
N GLY A 93 6.15 10.41 -2.87
CA GLY A 93 6.96 9.41 -2.20
C GLY A 93 6.62 9.23 -0.72
N ARG A 94 5.82 10.13 -0.14
CA ARG A 94 5.35 10.05 1.24
C ARG A 94 3.83 9.98 1.25
N PHE A 95 3.30 8.99 1.97
CA PHE A 95 1.86 8.78 2.05
C PHE A 95 1.13 10.00 2.62
N GLU A 96 1.68 10.62 3.66
CA GLU A 96 1.07 11.78 4.33
C GLU A 96 1.05 13.04 3.47
N ASP A 97 1.91 13.12 2.46
CA ASP A 97 2.01 14.28 1.58
C ASP A 97 1.12 14.18 0.35
N LEU A 98 0.32 13.12 0.24
CA LEU A 98 -0.65 12.99 -0.84
C LEU A 98 -1.75 14.06 -0.72
N LYS A 99 -1.98 14.75 -1.81
CA LYS A 99 -3.07 15.72 -1.89
C LYS A 99 -4.42 15.00 -1.87
N ASN A 100 -5.37 15.50 -1.06
CA ASN A 100 -6.72 14.91 -0.94
C ASN A 100 -6.71 13.45 -0.54
N ASN A 101 -5.87 13.07 0.42
CA ASN A 101 -5.76 11.70 0.88
C ASN A 101 -6.99 11.33 1.73
N LEU A 102 -7.96 10.65 1.09
CA LEU A 102 -9.21 10.27 1.75
C LEU A 102 -9.01 9.21 2.84
N ILE A 103 -7.96 8.40 2.74
CA ILE A 103 -7.64 7.39 3.76
C ILE A 103 -7.22 8.08 5.05
N ILE A 104 -6.31 9.04 4.97
CA ILE A 104 -5.89 9.81 6.15
C ILE A 104 -7.06 10.62 6.71
N LYS A 105 -7.85 11.24 5.85
CA LYS A 105 -9.01 12.02 6.28
C LYS A 105 -10.00 11.15 7.04
N SER A 106 -10.33 9.97 6.53
CA SER A 106 -11.25 9.05 7.19
C SER A 106 -10.71 8.58 8.53
N PHE A 107 -9.42 8.29 8.60
CA PHE A 107 -8.77 7.87 9.84
C PHE A 107 -8.79 8.98 10.89
N ASN A 108 -8.49 10.22 10.49
CA ASN A 108 -8.51 11.37 11.39
C ASN A 108 -9.93 11.67 11.89
N GLU A 109 -10.94 11.54 11.03
CA GLU A 109 -12.35 11.69 11.43
C GLU A 109 -12.73 10.65 12.48
N LEU A 110 -12.30 9.41 12.31
CA LEU A 110 -12.53 8.35 13.30
C LEU A 110 -11.87 8.68 14.65
N LEU A 111 -10.62 9.13 14.61
CA LEU A 111 -9.91 9.54 15.84
C LEU A 111 -10.65 10.67 16.54
N ASP A 112 -11.14 11.67 15.81
CA ASP A 112 -11.90 12.77 16.39
C ASP A 112 -13.18 12.28 17.06
N GLU A 113 -13.88 11.34 16.44
CA GLU A 113 -15.08 10.73 17.06
C GLU A 113 -14.73 10.00 18.36
N ILE A 114 -13.62 9.26 18.37
CA ILE A 114 -13.18 8.52 19.56
C ILE A 114 -12.85 9.47 20.71
N TYR A 115 -12.11 10.56 20.42
CA TYR A 115 -11.66 11.49 21.44
C TYR A 115 -12.72 12.49 21.89
N ASN A 116 -13.72 12.76 21.06
CA ASN A 116 -14.77 13.74 21.34
C ASN A 116 -16.11 13.10 21.76
N SER A 117 -16.15 11.79 21.88
CA SER A 117 -17.39 11.07 22.27
C SER A 117 -17.60 10.96 23.79
#